data_b3cda21f3d50cfaff2ce051292cf5830
#
_entry.id   b3cda21f3d50cfaff2ce051292cf5830
#
_cell.length_a   1.000
_cell.length_b   1.000
_cell.length_c   1.000
_cell.angle_alpha   90.00
_cell.angle_beta   90.00
_cell.angle_gamma   90.00
#
_symmetry.space_group_name_H-M   'P 1'
#
loop_
_entity.id
_entity.type
_entity.pdbx_description
1 polymer ?
#
loop_
_entity_poly.entity_id
_entity_poly.type
_entity_poly.pdbx_seq_one_letter_code
_entity_poly.pdbx_strand_id
1 'polypeptide(L)'
;MFFTRIPIKWSFFSDKAPDLTKAAWAFPLVGFLIGGLSGLLGDFLIYLGLSVFLSCIVAITLSVILTGAFHEDGLADTSDGLGAGGSPERINKIIHDSRLGTYGVVALILGLLTRLGLLLTLVEYGYSLVSILSVGFASGKLAIIFSRNFFNNSRFAKMGSIVGIVSHKNLFLATIIWALPTSVIFPFYGILLGGILMALIISIIGLKSKKALGGITGDILGAIAFLTELVFLFG
;
A
#
# COMPACT_ATOMS: atom_id res chain seq x y z
N MET A 1 -3.33 -12.16 -7.38
CA MET A 1 -2.59 -13.20 -6.66
C MET A 1 -1.72 -12.63 -5.55
N PHE A 2 -0.61 -11.93 -5.79
CA PHE A 2 0.23 -11.44 -4.69
C PHE A 2 -0.45 -10.34 -3.86
N PHE A 3 -1.12 -9.39 -4.51
CA PHE A 3 -1.82 -8.27 -3.87
C PHE A 3 -3.34 -8.42 -3.78
N THR A 4 -3.91 -9.50 -4.29
CA THR A 4 -5.36 -9.70 -4.31
C THR A 4 -5.73 -11.11 -3.96
N ARG A 5 -6.93 -11.28 -3.39
CA ARG A 5 -7.57 -12.59 -3.17
C ARG A 5 -8.35 -13.09 -4.39
N ILE A 6 -8.27 -12.42 -5.54
CA ILE A 6 -8.91 -12.87 -6.77
C ILE A 6 -8.29 -14.22 -7.18
N PRO A 7 -9.09 -15.30 -7.30
CA PRO A 7 -8.58 -16.64 -7.54
C PRO A 7 -8.17 -16.81 -9.01
N ILE A 8 -6.92 -16.50 -9.33
CA ILE A 8 -6.33 -16.75 -10.64
C ILE A 8 -5.42 -17.97 -10.53
N LYS A 9 -5.71 -19.04 -11.28
CA LYS A 9 -4.83 -20.21 -11.35
C LYS A 9 -3.64 -19.91 -12.25
N TRP A 10 -2.48 -19.69 -11.65
CA TRP A 10 -1.23 -19.39 -12.38
C TRP A 10 -0.83 -20.51 -13.35
N SER A 11 -1.17 -21.76 -13.04
CA SER A 11 -0.89 -22.90 -13.90
C SER A 11 -1.50 -22.81 -15.33
N PHE A 12 -2.49 -21.93 -15.56
CA PHE A 12 -2.99 -21.64 -16.91
C PHE A 12 -1.98 -20.84 -17.76
N PHE A 13 -1.03 -20.14 -17.13
CA PHE A 13 -0.09 -19.25 -17.81
C PHE A 13 1.33 -19.81 -17.83
N SER A 14 1.74 -20.56 -16.82
CA SER A 14 3.09 -21.10 -16.71
C SER A 14 3.18 -22.18 -15.62
N ASP A 15 4.02 -23.20 -15.86
CA ASP A 15 4.38 -24.20 -14.86
C ASP A 15 5.41 -23.70 -13.85
N LYS A 16 6.06 -22.56 -14.12
CA LYS A 16 7.04 -21.93 -13.24
C LYS A 16 6.38 -20.90 -12.36
N ALA A 17 6.82 -20.78 -11.11
CA ALA A 17 6.37 -19.72 -10.20
C ALA A 17 6.62 -18.33 -10.81
N PRO A 18 5.70 -17.36 -10.62
CA PRO A 18 5.86 -16.01 -11.16
C PRO A 18 7.07 -15.29 -10.54
N ASP A 19 7.92 -14.72 -11.40
CA ASP A 19 9.01 -13.85 -10.96
C ASP A 19 8.47 -12.45 -10.69
N LEU A 20 8.15 -12.18 -9.42
CA LEU A 20 7.59 -10.90 -9.00
C LEU A 20 8.57 -9.74 -9.16
N THR A 21 9.88 -10.00 -9.15
CA THR A 21 10.88 -8.97 -9.40
C THR A 21 10.83 -8.47 -10.84
N LYS A 22 10.68 -9.40 -11.80
CA LYS A 22 10.50 -9.04 -13.20
C LYS A 22 9.13 -8.39 -13.47
N ALA A 23 8.10 -8.79 -12.73
CA ALA A 23 6.74 -8.27 -12.84
C ALA A 23 6.51 -6.96 -12.06
N ALA A 24 7.51 -6.46 -11.33
CA ALA A 24 7.36 -5.30 -10.45
C ALA A 24 6.91 -4.02 -11.17
N TRP A 25 7.23 -3.87 -12.47
CA TRP A 25 6.74 -2.75 -13.28
C TRP A 25 5.21 -2.65 -13.31
N ALA A 26 4.50 -3.77 -13.13
CA ALA A 26 3.05 -3.84 -13.14
C ALA A 26 2.41 -3.58 -11.76
N PHE A 27 3.19 -3.41 -10.68
CA PHE A 27 2.63 -3.19 -9.34
C PHE A 27 1.69 -1.97 -9.27
N PRO A 28 2.05 -0.79 -9.83
CA PRO A 28 1.12 0.34 -9.86
C PRO A 28 -0.17 0.05 -10.64
N LEU A 29 -0.11 -0.75 -11.74
CA LEU A 29 -1.32 -1.16 -12.46
C LEU A 29 -2.29 -1.94 -11.57
N VAL A 30 -1.75 -2.87 -10.77
CA VAL A 30 -2.59 -3.62 -9.82
C VAL A 30 -3.20 -2.67 -8.78
N GLY A 31 -2.46 -1.65 -8.34
CA GLY A 31 -2.97 -0.59 -7.46
C GLY A 31 -4.13 0.17 -8.12
N PHE A 32 -3.94 0.65 -9.36
CA PHE A 32 -4.99 1.32 -10.13
C PHE A 32 -6.24 0.45 -10.30
N LEU A 33 -6.08 -0.86 -10.57
CA LEU A 33 -7.21 -1.78 -10.72
C LEU A 33 -7.98 -1.98 -9.40
N ILE A 34 -7.29 -2.23 -8.29
CA ILE A 34 -7.93 -2.41 -6.98
C ILE A 34 -8.66 -1.14 -6.57
N GLY A 35 -7.96 0.00 -6.61
CA GLY A 35 -8.52 1.30 -6.25
C GLY A 35 -9.65 1.71 -7.18
N GLY A 36 -9.48 1.49 -8.49
CA GLY A 36 -10.49 1.78 -9.51
C GLY A 36 -11.77 0.99 -9.33
N LEU A 37 -11.69 -0.32 -9.10
CA LEU A 37 -12.87 -1.16 -8.84
C LEU A 37 -13.58 -0.75 -7.55
N SER A 38 -12.81 -0.46 -6.50
CA SER A 38 -13.38 -0.03 -5.22
C SER A 38 -14.03 1.35 -5.32
N GLY A 39 -13.36 2.29 -5.99
CA GLY A 39 -13.88 3.63 -6.23
C GLY A 39 -15.11 3.64 -7.15
N LEU A 40 -15.10 2.79 -8.20
CA LEU A 40 -16.24 2.67 -9.12
C LEU A 40 -17.50 2.24 -8.37
N LEU A 41 -17.41 1.28 -7.45
CA LEU A 41 -18.54 0.91 -6.60
C LEU A 41 -18.98 2.09 -5.73
N GLY A 42 -18.06 2.82 -5.13
CA GLY A 42 -18.38 3.98 -4.31
C GLY A 42 -19.07 5.10 -5.11
N ASP A 43 -18.52 5.48 -6.27
CA ASP A 43 -19.13 6.49 -7.15
C ASP A 43 -20.51 6.05 -7.68
N PHE A 44 -20.65 4.76 -8.00
CA PHE A 44 -21.95 4.19 -8.40
C PHE A 44 -23.00 4.30 -7.28
N LEU A 45 -22.61 4.06 -6.02
CA LEU A 45 -23.54 4.19 -4.89
C LEU A 45 -23.92 5.64 -4.63
N ILE A 46 -22.97 6.60 -4.80
CA ILE A 46 -23.28 8.04 -4.76
C ILE A 46 -24.30 8.40 -5.84
N TYR A 47 -24.08 7.91 -7.07
CA TYR A 47 -25.00 8.13 -8.19
C TYR A 47 -26.41 7.59 -7.90
N LEU A 48 -26.54 6.46 -7.18
CA LEU A 48 -27.83 5.91 -6.73
C LEU A 48 -28.45 6.68 -5.55
N GLY A 49 -27.82 7.74 -5.05
CA GLY A 49 -28.34 8.57 -3.96
C GLY A 49 -27.92 8.14 -2.56
N LEU A 50 -26.98 7.18 -2.42
CA LEU A 50 -26.41 6.87 -1.12
C LEU A 50 -25.52 8.03 -0.65
N SER A 51 -25.46 8.28 0.66
CA SER A 51 -24.60 9.32 1.21
C SER A 51 -23.12 9.06 0.88
N VAL A 52 -22.36 10.13 0.64
CA VAL A 52 -20.92 10.05 0.37
C VAL A 52 -20.19 9.28 1.47
N PHE A 53 -20.56 9.52 2.73
CA PHE A 53 -19.98 8.84 3.89
C PHE A 53 -20.11 7.31 3.79
N LEU A 54 -21.31 6.79 3.54
CA LEU A 54 -21.54 5.35 3.43
C LEU A 54 -20.88 4.77 2.17
N SER A 55 -20.90 5.50 1.06
CA SER A 55 -20.26 5.09 -0.18
C SER A 55 -18.74 4.95 -0.03
N CYS A 56 -18.09 5.86 0.71
CA CYS A 56 -16.68 5.75 1.07
C CYS A 56 -16.40 4.52 1.93
N ILE A 57 -17.24 4.23 2.93
CA ILE A 57 -17.09 3.02 3.76
C ILE A 57 -17.22 1.75 2.92
N VAL A 58 -18.18 1.69 2.00
CA VAL A 58 -18.36 0.52 1.12
C VAL A 58 -17.16 0.37 0.17
N ALA A 59 -16.66 1.47 -0.39
CA ALA A 59 -15.46 1.44 -1.23
C ALA A 59 -14.23 0.94 -0.47
N ILE A 60 -14.00 1.43 0.76
CA ILE A 60 -12.93 0.93 1.64
C ILE A 60 -13.13 -0.56 1.93
N THR A 61 -14.34 -0.97 2.27
CA THR A 61 -14.66 -2.38 2.57
C THR A 61 -14.35 -3.27 1.37
N LEU A 62 -14.74 -2.87 0.15
CA LEU A 62 -14.42 -3.64 -1.06
C LEU A 62 -12.89 -3.72 -1.27
N SER A 63 -12.15 -2.64 -1.07
CA SER A 63 -10.70 -2.66 -1.22
C SER A 63 -10.02 -3.63 -0.24
N VAL A 64 -10.49 -3.68 1.01
CA VAL A 64 -10.03 -4.62 2.04
C VAL A 64 -10.36 -6.06 1.66
N ILE A 65 -11.57 -6.33 1.14
CA ILE A 65 -11.96 -7.67 0.67
C ILE A 65 -11.08 -8.11 -0.50
N LEU A 66 -10.88 -7.24 -1.50
CA LEU A 66 -10.08 -7.54 -2.69
C LEU A 66 -8.61 -7.84 -2.35
N THR A 67 -8.04 -7.10 -1.41
CA THR A 67 -6.65 -7.28 -0.95
C THR A 67 -6.51 -8.35 0.13
N GLY A 68 -7.60 -8.70 0.82
CA GLY A 68 -7.59 -9.56 2.00
C GLY A 68 -6.89 -8.90 3.18
N ALA A 69 -7.01 -7.58 3.33
CA ALA A 69 -6.40 -6.77 4.39
C ALA A 69 -4.86 -6.83 4.44
N PHE A 70 -4.21 -7.19 3.35
CA PHE A 70 -2.77 -7.49 3.31
C PHE A 70 -1.86 -6.33 3.77
N HIS A 71 -2.26 -5.08 3.48
CA HIS A 71 -1.50 -3.90 3.89
C HIS A 71 -1.91 -3.41 5.27
N GLU A 72 -3.16 -3.56 5.62
CA GLU A 72 -3.72 -3.28 6.93
C GLU A 72 -3.06 -4.18 7.99
N ASP A 73 -2.93 -5.46 7.70
CA ASP A 73 -2.22 -6.46 8.51
C ASP A 73 -0.75 -6.06 8.70
N GLY A 74 -0.05 -5.74 7.60
CA GLY A 74 1.32 -5.26 7.66
C GLY A 74 1.49 -3.98 8.50
N LEU A 75 0.51 -3.05 8.46
CA LEU A 75 0.51 -1.86 9.30
C LEU A 75 0.39 -2.21 10.78
N ALA A 76 -0.54 -3.11 11.13
CA ALA A 76 -0.76 -3.54 12.51
C ALA A 76 0.47 -4.25 13.07
N ASP A 77 0.98 -5.25 12.36
CA ASP A 77 2.13 -6.06 12.77
C ASP A 77 3.40 -5.22 12.92
N THR A 78 3.64 -4.31 11.96
CA THR A 78 4.77 -3.37 12.01
C THR A 78 4.65 -2.44 13.22
N SER A 79 3.45 -1.95 13.49
CA SER A 79 3.20 -1.03 14.61
C SER A 79 3.40 -1.71 15.95
N ASP A 80 2.93 -2.95 16.10
CA ASP A 80 3.13 -3.73 17.32
C ASP A 80 4.59 -4.11 17.50
N GLY A 81 5.26 -4.61 16.46
CA GLY A 81 6.65 -5.01 16.54
C GLY A 81 7.60 -3.85 16.84
N LEU A 82 7.54 -2.77 16.05
CA LEU A 82 8.40 -1.61 16.22
C LEU A 82 8.02 -0.77 17.44
N GLY A 83 6.72 -0.75 17.82
CA GLY A 83 6.22 -0.04 19.00
C GLY A 83 6.65 -0.72 20.30
N ALA A 84 6.61 -2.04 20.37
CA ALA A 84 7.06 -2.79 21.56
C ALA A 84 8.59 -2.75 21.74
N GLY A 85 9.36 -2.66 20.65
CA GLY A 85 10.81 -2.61 20.68
C GLY A 85 11.47 -3.86 21.27
N GLY A 86 12.76 -3.78 21.54
CA GLY A 86 13.56 -4.86 22.13
C GLY A 86 14.57 -5.47 21.15
N SER A 87 14.96 -6.74 21.36
CA SER A 87 15.86 -7.42 20.44
C SER A 87 15.19 -7.71 19.09
N PRO A 88 15.97 -7.85 18.00
CA PRO A 88 15.44 -8.17 16.69
C PRO A 88 14.56 -9.43 16.67
N GLU A 89 14.94 -10.46 17.46
CA GLU A 89 14.18 -11.70 17.59
C GLU A 89 12.83 -11.48 18.27
N ARG A 90 12.79 -10.64 19.32
CA ARG A 90 11.55 -10.28 20.01
C ARG A 90 10.61 -9.51 19.08
N ILE A 91 11.14 -8.50 18.37
CA ILE A 91 10.37 -7.71 17.40
C ILE A 91 9.79 -8.61 16.33
N ASN A 92 10.61 -9.48 15.73
CA ASN A 92 10.17 -10.44 14.72
C ASN A 92 9.11 -11.42 15.26
N LYS A 93 9.23 -11.87 16.51
CA LYS A 93 8.22 -12.73 17.14
C LYS A 93 6.89 -12.01 17.31
N ILE A 94 6.90 -10.72 17.67
CA ILE A 94 5.68 -9.90 17.81
C ILE A 94 5.02 -9.70 16.45
N ILE A 95 5.78 -9.33 15.40
CA ILE A 95 5.28 -9.15 14.02
C ILE A 95 4.57 -10.42 13.50
N HIS A 96 5.00 -11.61 13.94
CA HIS A 96 4.41 -12.88 13.50
C HIS A 96 3.45 -13.50 14.54
N ASP A 97 3.07 -12.77 15.59
CA ASP A 97 2.04 -13.18 16.53
C ASP A 97 0.65 -12.86 15.94
N SER A 98 -0.23 -13.85 15.87
CA SER A 98 -1.59 -13.66 15.36
C SER A 98 -2.50 -12.78 16.23
N ARG A 99 -2.02 -12.38 17.42
CA ARG A 99 -2.74 -11.49 18.34
C ARG A 99 -2.36 -10.04 18.08
N LEU A 100 -3.37 -9.19 17.93
CA LEU A 100 -3.17 -7.74 17.81
C LEU A 100 -2.81 -7.15 19.17
N GLY A 101 -1.75 -6.36 19.19
CA GLY A 101 -1.38 -5.53 20.34
C GLY A 101 -2.01 -4.14 20.26
N THR A 102 -1.78 -3.35 21.31
CA THR A 102 -2.35 -2.00 21.42
C THR A 102 -1.88 -1.08 20.30
N TYR A 103 -0.59 -1.14 19.92
CA TYR A 103 -0.04 -0.30 18.85
C TYR A 103 -0.68 -0.64 17.49
N GLY A 104 -0.86 -1.91 17.19
CA GLY A 104 -1.50 -2.38 15.96
C GLY A 104 -2.96 -1.94 15.87
N VAL A 105 -3.73 -2.13 16.95
CA VAL A 105 -5.12 -1.70 17.02
C VAL A 105 -5.25 -0.18 16.81
N VAL A 106 -4.45 0.62 17.51
CA VAL A 106 -4.47 2.09 17.38
C VAL A 106 -4.06 2.51 15.97
N ALA A 107 -3.02 1.89 15.40
CA ALA A 107 -2.58 2.19 14.03
C ALA A 107 -3.65 1.87 12.99
N LEU A 108 -4.36 0.75 13.12
CA LEU A 108 -5.48 0.40 12.22
C LEU A 108 -6.63 1.40 12.33
N ILE A 109 -7.07 1.72 13.54
CA ILE A 109 -8.17 2.67 13.75
C ILE A 109 -7.82 4.03 13.15
N LEU A 110 -6.65 4.58 13.50
CA LEU A 110 -6.22 5.89 12.98
C LEU A 110 -6.00 5.85 11.47
N GLY A 111 -5.40 4.78 10.94
CA GLY A 111 -5.18 4.61 9.51
C GLY A 111 -6.48 4.57 8.71
N LEU A 112 -7.46 3.77 9.14
CA LEU A 112 -8.76 3.68 8.46
C LEU A 112 -9.58 4.97 8.60
N LEU A 113 -9.56 5.63 9.76
CA LEU A 113 -10.20 6.93 9.95
C LEU A 113 -9.55 8.01 9.07
N THR A 114 -8.22 8.01 8.96
CA THR A 114 -7.50 8.93 8.06
C THR A 114 -7.87 8.67 6.61
N ARG A 115 -7.90 7.39 6.17
CA ARG A 115 -8.36 7.02 4.82
C ARG A 115 -9.77 7.55 4.55
N LEU A 116 -10.71 7.30 5.46
CA LEU A 116 -12.08 7.80 5.33
C LEU A 116 -12.13 9.32 5.27
N GLY A 117 -11.43 10.01 6.16
CA GLY A 117 -11.36 11.47 6.16
C GLY A 117 -10.82 12.06 4.87
N LEU A 118 -9.73 11.46 4.32
CA LEU A 118 -9.17 11.88 3.03
C LEU A 118 -10.16 11.68 1.88
N LEU A 119 -10.85 10.53 1.83
CA LEU A 119 -11.86 10.28 0.80
C LEU A 119 -12.97 11.33 0.85
N LEU A 120 -13.50 11.62 2.04
CA LEU A 120 -14.54 12.61 2.23
C LEU A 120 -14.08 14.00 1.76
N THR A 121 -12.90 14.43 2.22
CA THR A 121 -12.32 15.73 1.88
C THR A 121 -12.09 15.88 0.37
N LEU A 122 -11.49 14.87 -0.27
CA LEU A 122 -11.20 14.93 -1.70
C LEU A 122 -12.46 14.86 -2.57
N VAL A 123 -13.50 14.14 -2.12
CA VAL A 123 -14.82 14.18 -2.80
C VAL A 123 -15.45 15.57 -2.69
N GLU A 124 -15.32 16.26 -1.55
CA GLU A 124 -15.76 17.66 -1.39
C GLU A 124 -15.01 18.61 -2.34
N TYR A 125 -13.75 18.33 -2.66
CA TYR A 125 -12.98 19.06 -3.68
C TYR A 125 -13.33 18.67 -5.12
N GLY A 126 -14.28 17.76 -5.33
CA GLY A 126 -14.78 17.37 -6.66
C GLY A 126 -14.05 16.20 -7.31
N TYR A 127 -13.17 15.51 -6.60
CA TYR A 127 -12.57 14.27 -7.10
C TYR A 127 -13.53 13.08 -6.96
N SER A 128 -13.53 12.19 -7.96
CA SER A 128 -14.27 10.92 -7.86
C SER A 128 -13.54 9.91 -6.97
N LEU A 129 -14.28 9.00 -6.33
CA LEU A 129 -13.67 7.91 -5.55
C LEU A 129 -12.81 7.00 -6.43
N VAL A 130 -13.17 6.80 -7.71
CA VAL A 130 -12.30 6.12 -8.69
C VAL A 130 -10.95 6.77 -8.77
N SER A 131 -10.88 8.09 -8.94
CA SER A 131 -9.62 8.83 -9.07
C SER A 131 -8.77 8.74 -7.81
N ILE A 132 -9.37 9.00 -6.65
CA ILE A 132 -8.69 9.03 -5.36
C ILE A 132 -8.09 7.65 -5.01
N LEU A 133 -8.93 6.63 -5.01
CA LEU A 133 -8.51 5.27 -4.63
C LEU A 133 -7.53 4.66 -5.62
N SER A 134 -7.73 4.89 -6.93
CA SER A 134 -6.81 4.40 -7.96
C SER A 134 -5.39 4.93 -7.75
N VAL A 135 -5.25 6.24 -7.57
CA VAL A 135 -3.93 6.86 -7.40
C VAL A 135 -3.33 6.52 -6.04
N GLY A 136 -4.12 6.52 -4.97
CA GLY A 136 -3.65 6.14 -3.63
C GLY A 136 -3.08 4.71 -3.61
N PHE A 137 -3.84 3.74 -4.08
CA PHE A 137 -3.38 2.33 -4.14
C PHE A 137 -2.17 2.15 -5.07
N ALA A 138 -2.12 2.85 -6.21
CA ALA A 138 -0.97 2.79 -7.12
C ALA A 138 0.29 3.38 -6.48
N SER A 139 0.17 4.48 -5.72
CA SER A 139 1.27 5.09 -4.96
C SER A 139 1.82 4.15 -3.90
N GLY A 140 0.96 3.47 -3.14
CA GLY A 140 1.37 2.44 -2.19
C GLY A 140 2.14 1.29 -2.84
N LYS A 141 1.70 0.82 -4.02
CA LYS A 141 2.41 -0.24 -4.76
C LYS A 141 3.74 0.23 -5.33
N LEU A 142 3.83 1.47 -5.78
CA LEU A 142 5.09 2.08 -6.22
C LEU A 142 6.08 2.18 -5.05
N ALA A 143 5.61 2.56 -3.86
CA ALA A 143 6.44 2.65 -2.65
C ALA A 143 7.10 1.33 -2.27
N ILE A 144 6.44 0.18 -2.51
CA ILE A 144 7.04 -1.15 -2.30
C ILE A 144 8.28 -1.32 -3.18
N ILE A 145 8.20 -0.93 -4.45
CA ILE A 145 9.31 -1.07 -5.40
C ILE A 145 10.50 -0.19 -4.98
N PHE A 146 10.24 1.07 -4.65
CA PHE A 146 11.28 1.98 -4.16
C PHE A 146 11.91 1.45 -2.86
N SER A 147 11.11 1.01 -1.90
CA SER A 147 11.60 0.46 -0.64
C SER A 147 12.52 -0.75 -0.86
N ARG A 148 12.21 -1.62 -1.81
CA ARG A 148 13.04 -2.77 -2.17
C ARG A 148 14.37 -2.39 -2.80
N ASN A 149 14.42 -1.27 -3.49
CA ASN A 149 15.67 -0.79 -4.10
C ASN A 149 16.57 -0.02 -3.12
N PHE A 150 15.98 0.60 -2.08
CA PHE A 150 16.76 1.37 -1.09
C PHE A 150 17.17 0.56 0.14
N PHE A 151 16.43 -0.51 0.46
CA PHE A 151 16.67 -1.28 1.68
C PHE A 151 16.82 -2.77 1.37
N ASN A 152 17.83 -3.39 1.99
CA ASN A 152 18.04 -4.83 1.92
C ASN A 152 16.96 -5.59 2.70
N ASN A 153 16.78 -6.87 2.38
CA ASN A 153 15.96 -7.76 3.18
C ASN A 153 16.56 -7.94 4.57
N SER A 154 15.68 -7.96 5.58
CA SER A 154 16.01 -8.49 6.88
C SER A 154 16.31 -10.00 6.79
N ARG A 155 17.13 -10.52 7.68
CA ARG A 155 17.33 -11.99 7.84
C ARG A 155 16.03 -12.74 8.18
N PHE A 156 15.03 -12.01 8.67
CA PHE A 156 13.71 -12.54 9.00
C PHE A 156 12.71 -12.49 7.85
N ALA A 157 13.08 -11.88 6.72
CA ALA A 157 12.17 -11.71 5.59
C ALA A 157 11.88 -13.05 4.89
N LYS A 158 10.67 -13.58 5.08
CA LYS A 158 10.18 -14.76 4.35
C LYS A 158 9.53 -14.37 3.03
N MET A 159 8.42 -13.62 3.09
CA MET A 159 7.69 -13.16 1.90
C MET A 159 8.32 -11.92 1.25
N GLY A 160 8.99 -11.06 2.01
CA GLY A 160 9.71 -9.89 1.48
C GLY A 160 10.85 -10.24 0.51
N SER A 161 11.38 -11.48 0.59
CA SER A 161 12.42 -11.97 -0.34
C SER A 161 11.88 -12.35 -1.72
N ILE A 162 10.56 -12.47 -1.90
CA ILE A 162 9.92 -12.83 -3.17
C ILE A 162 10.09 -11.71 -4.21
N VAL A 163 10.14 -10.45 -3.77
CA VAL A 163 10.47 -9.31 -4.63
C VAL A 163 11.91 -8.91 -4.36
N GLY A 164 12.80 -9.16 -5.30
CA GLY A 164 14.21 -8.77 -5.24
C GLY A 164 14.42 -7.29 -5.58
N ILE A 165 15.69 -6.91 -5.81
CA ILE A 165 16.06 -5.58 -6.31
C ILE A 165 15.53 -5.46 -7.75
N VAL A 166 14.70 -4.45 -7.99
CA VAL A 166 14.05 -4.23 -9.28
C VAL A 166 15.03 -3.51 -10.22
N SER A 167 15.11 -3.96 -11.48
CA SER A 167 15.98 -3.33 -12.46
C SER A 167 15.58 -1.87 -12.73
N HIS A 168 16.54 -1.01 -13.10
CA HIS A 168 16.28 0.39 -13.41
C HIS A 168 15.22 0.56 -14.51
N LYS A 169 15.19 -0.34 -15.51
CA LYS A 169 14.16 -0.35 -16.56
C LYS A 169 12.76 -0.56 -15.98
N ASN A 170 12.58 -1.56 -15.12
CA ASN A 170 11.30 -1.87 -14.52
C ASN A 170 10.86 -0.80 -13.52
N LEU A 171 11.81 -0.23 -12.78
CA LEU A 171 11.55 0.90 -11.89
C LEU A 171 11.06 2.13 -12.68
N PHE A 172 11.73 2.45 -13.78
CA PHE A 172 11.33 3.55 -14.67
C PHE A 172 9.95 3.32 -15.27
N LEU A 173 9.67 2.10 -15.78
CA LEU A 173 8.35 1.74 -16.30
C LEU A 173 7.27 1.85 -15.24
N ALA A 174 7.50 1.33 -14.03
CA ALA A 174 6.55 1.45 -12.93
C ALA A 174 6.25 2.93 -12.59
N THR A 175 7.30 3.75 -12.56
CA THR A 175 7.16 5.19 -12.29
C THR A 175 6.36 5.89 -13.37
N ILE A 176 6.59 5.61 -14.66
CA ILE A 176 5.81 6.18 -15.76
C ILE A 176 4.35 5.73 -15.70
N ILE A 177 4.10 4.44 -15.48
CA ILE A 177 2.74 3.89 -15.37
C ILE A 177 1.97 4.57 -14.24
N TRP A 178 2.63 4.88 -13.14
CA TRP A 178 2.04 5.63 -12.04
C TRP A 178 1.89 7.11 -12.38
N ALA A 179 2.93 7.75 -12.91
CA ALA A 179 2.99 9.20 -13.07
C ALA A 179 2.00 9.73 -14.13
N LEU A 180 1.86 9.04 -15.27
CA LEU A 180 1.01 9.51 -16.37
C LEU A 180 -0.47 9.66 -15.95
N PRO A 181 -1.17 8.63 -15.41
CA PRO A 181 -2.54 8.80 -14.95
C PRO A 181 -2.64 9.80 -13.79
N THR A 182 -1.68 9.77 -12.86
CA THR A 182 -1.65 10.66 -11.70
C THR A 182 -1.57 12.13 -12.13
N SER A 183 -0.76 12.47 -13.14
CA SER A 183 -0.60 13.84 -13.63
C SER A 183 -1.83 14.38 -14.37
N VAL A 184 -2.72 13.51 -14.82
CA VAL A 184 -4.02 13.91 -15.41
C VAL A 184 -5.04 14.21 -14.31
N ILE A 185 -4.96 13.49 -13.18
CA ILE A 185 -5.94 13.55 -12.09
C ILE A 185 -5.61 14.65 -11.08
N PHE A 186 -4.35 14.75 -10.66
CA PHE A 186 -3.90 15.66 -9.61
C PHE A 186 -3.00 16.78 -10.15
N PRO A 187 -3.04 17.98 -9.54
CA PRO A 187 -2.19 19.08 -9.93
C PRO A 187 -0.72 18.80 -9.60
N PHE A 188 0.19 19.40 -10.36
CA PHE A 188 1.63 19.15 -10.23
C PHE A 188 2.17 19.38 -8.81
N TYR A 189 1.71 20.42 -8.12
CA TYR A 189 2.15 20.73 -6.75
C TYR A 189 1.72 19.62 -5.77
N GLY A 190 0.52 19.06 -5.94
CA GLY A 190 0.02 17.96 -5.13
C GLY A 190 0.87 16.69 -5.34
N ILE A 191 1.19 16.38 -6.61
CA ILE A 191 2.07 15.24 -6.95
C ILE A 191 3.46 15.42 -6.32
N LEU A 192 4.01 16.63 -6.38
CA LEU A 192 5.32 16.93 -5.80
C LEU A 192 5.31 16.77 -4.28
N LEU A 193 4.33 17.37 -3.59
CA LEU A 193 4.19 17.27 -2.14
C LEU A 193 3.92 15.82 -1.72
N GLY A 194 2.97 15.14 -2.36
CA GLY A 194 2.68 13.74 -2.10
C GLY A 194 3.89 12.84 -2.33
N GLY A 195 4.68 13.09 -3.37
CA GLY A 195 5.94 12.39 -3.64
C GLY A 195 7.01 12.60 -2.56
N ILE A 196 7.13 13.83 -2.04
CA ILE A 196 8.03 14.15 -0.92
C ILE A 196 7.58 13.40 0.34
N LEU A 197 6.28 13.45 0.67
CA LEU A 197 5.73 12.74 1.82
C LEU A 197 5.91 11.22 1.70
N MET A 198 5.71 10.67 0.51
CA MET A 198 5.98 9.27 0.22
C MET A 198 7.45 8.90 0.48
N ALA A 199 8.40 9.70 -0.03
CA ALA A 199 9.82 9.46 0.19
C ALA A 199 10.19 9.55 1.69
N LEU A 200 9.56 10.46 2.42
CA LEU A 200 9.73 10.61 3.87
C LEU A 200 9.25 9.36 4.63
N ILE A 201 8.06 8.84 4.34
CA ILE A 201 7.52 7.62 4.97
C ILE A 201 8.43 6.42 4.67
N ILE A 202 8.82 6.22 3.41
CA ILE A 202 9.74 5.15 3.02
C ILE A 202 11.04 5.24 3.82
N SER A 203 11.59 6.44 3.95
CA SER A 203 12.84 6.67 4.67
C SER A 203 12.69 6.42 6.17
N ILE A 204 11.68 6.98 6.82
CA ILE A 204 11.47 6.84 8.27
C ILE A 204 11.27 5.37 8.65
N ILE A 205 10.33 4.69 7.98
CA ILE A 205 10.01 3.31 8.32
C ILE A 205 11.14 2.37 7.92
N GLY A 206 11.72 2.56 6.72
CA GLY A 206 12.84 1.77 6.25
C GLY A 206 14.07 1.87 7.15
N LEU A 207 14.44 3.07 7.60
CA LEU A 207 15.56 3.27 8.52
C LEU A 207 15.26 2.68 9.91
N LYS A 208 14.05 2.86 10.44
CA LYS A 208 13.64 2.21 11.71
C LYS A 208 13.72 0.69 11.60
N SER A 209 13.19 0.11 10.53
CA SER A 209 13.23 -1.32 10.29
C SER A 209 14.67 -1.83 10.10
N LYS A 210 15.51 -1.10 9.35
CA LYS A 210 16.92 -1.43 9.20
C LYS A 210 17.64 -1.45 10.54
N LYS A 211 17.37 -0.49 11.42
CA LYS A 211 17.95 -0.44 12.78
C LYS A 211 17.44 -1.56 13.66
N ALA A 212 16.14 -1.88 13.60
CA ALA A 212 15.47 -2.84 14.48
C ALA A 212 15.63 -4.31 14.04
N LEU A 213 15.61 -4.57 12.73
CA LEU A 213 15.55 -5.91 12.13
C LEU A 213 16.71 -6.22 11.16
N GLY A 214 17.61 -5.26 10.95
CA GLY A 214 18.72 -5.37 9.98
C GLY A 214 18.28 -5.19 8.51
N GLY A 215 17.02 -4.87 8.24
CA GLY A 215 16.45 -4.69 6.90
C GLY A 215 14.93 -4.66 6.92
N ILE A 216 14.29 -4.83 5.77
CA ILE A 216 12.83 -4.81 5.64
C ILE A 216 12.25 -6.22 5.52
N THR A 217 11.00 -6.42 6.02
CA THR A 217 10.19 -7.64 5.87
C THR A 217 8.98 -7.36 4.98
N GLY A 218 8.16 -8.39 4.71
CA GLY A 218 6.91 -8.24 3.98
C GLY A 218 5.93 -7.30 4.67
N ASP A 219 5.80 -7.43 5.99
CA ASP A 219 4.88 -6.64 6.82
C ASP A 219 5.28 -5.15 6.83
N ILE A 220 6.60 -4.89 6.93
CA ILE A 220 7.14 -3.52 6.79
C ILE A 220 6.80 -2.93 5.41
N LEU A 221 6.89 -3.71 4.33
CA LEU A 221 6.48 -3.26 3.00
C LEU A 221 4.97 -3.00 2.92
N GLY A 222 4.16 -3.82 3.58
CA GLY A 222 2.71 -3.60 3.72
C GLY A 222 2.39 -2.30 4.45
N ALA A 223 3.05 -2.06 5.59
CA ALA A 223 2.92 -0.81 6.35
C ALA A 223 3.33 0.42 5.53
N ILE A 224 4.47 0.35 4.81
CA ILE A 224 4.92 1.42 3.92
C ILE A 224 3.88 1.67 2.84
N ALA A 225 3.35 0.63 2.21
CA ALA A 225 2.35 0.78 1.15
C ALA A 225 1.08 1.46 1.65
N PHE A 226 0.56 1.04 2.82
CA PHE A 226 -0.62 1.64 3.42
C PHE A 226 -0.42 3.12 3.77
N LEU A 227 0.66 3.43 4.48
CA LEU A 227 0.93 4.80 4.90
C LEU A 227 1.25 5.71 3.72
N THR A 228 1.93 5.20 2.71
CA THR A 228 2.25 5.96 1.49
C THR A 228 1.01 6.29 0.68
N GLU A 229 0.05 5.37 0.61
CA GLU A 229 -1.27 5.63 0.03
C GLU A 229 -1.90 6.86 0.68
N LEU A 230 -1.94 6.91 2.02
CA LEU A 230 -2.55 8.01 2.76
C LEU A 230 -1.80 9.33 2.57
N VAL A 231 -0.47 9.33 2.80
CA VAL A 231 0.30 10.59 2.76
C VAL A 231 0.39 11.16 1.35
N PHE A 232 0.33 10.35 0.31
CA PHE A 232 0.28 10.84 -1.06
C PHE A 232 -1.00 11.64 -1.32
N LEU A 233 -2.12 11.22 -0.78
CA LEU A 233 -3.42 11.89 -0.93
C LEU A 233 -3.53 13.18 -0.10
N PHE A 234 -2.60 13.47 0.80
CA PHE A 234 -2.49 14.76 1.49
C PHE A 234 -1.85 15.85 0.61
N GLY A 235 -1.08 15.48 -0.41
CA GLY A 235 -0.46 16.41 -1.35
C GLY A 235 -1.42 16.84 -2.45
#